data_1207bd61d030b3dd04cd03d2ad78c54c
#
_entry.id   1207bd61d030b3dd04cd03d2ad78c54c
#
_cell.length_a   1.000
_cell.length_b   1.000
_cell.length_c   1.000
_cell.angle_alpha   90.00
_cell.angle_beta   90.00
_cell.angle_gamma   90.00
#
_symmetry.space_group_name_H-M   'P 1'
#
loop_
_entity.id
_entity.type
_entity.pdbx_description
1 polymer ?
#
loop_
_entity_poly.entity_id
_entity_poly.type
_entity_poly.pdbx_seq_one_letter_code
_entity_poly.pdbx_strand_id
1 'polypeptide(L)'
;SEVFGEENNLGTIVWDKRNPKGDASGIAQQHELISCYCKNREIFKKTVEFKRPKENAEAMLKKVEQLISTNGQINDTVRAAYKEWLKKKDFSGGEKAYNLIDDEGRVYQSVSMAWPNKKKAPEEYFTPLIHPVTQIKCVVPERGWRNPVATMQKFLKANLILFGVDESTQPRRKYLLNENLYENVSSLIYYG
;
A
#
# COMPACT_ATOMS: atom_id res chain seq x y z
N SER A 1 -22.28 9.90 20.25
CA SER A 1 -23.52 10.44 19.69
C SER A 1 -24.70 9.63 20.20
N GLU A 2 -25.69 10.28 20.79
CA GLU A 2 -26.90 9.63 21.34
C GLU A 2 -27.77 8.97 20.25
N VAL A 3 -27.67 9.43 18.99
CA VAL A 3 -28.51 8.95 17.88
C VAL A 3 -27.96 7.66 17.25
N PHE A 4 -26.66 7.57 17.05
CA PHE A 4 -26.04 6.46 16.30
C PHE A 4 -25.29 5.44 17.16
N GLY A 5 -25.06 5.77 18.45
CA GLY A 5 -24.18 5.02 19.32
C GLY A 5 -22.69 5.26 19.02
N GLU A 6 -21.86 5.26 20.05
CA GLU A 6 -20.42 5.52 19.94
C GLU A 6 -19.69 4.38 19.23
N GLU A 7 -20.17 3.16 19.40
CA GLU A 7 -19.68 1.95 18.74
C GLU A 7 -19.79 1.99 17.22
N ASN A 8 -20.72 2.78 16.67
CA ASN A 8 -20.96 2.93 15.24
C ASN A 8 -20.18 4.10 14.60
N ASN A 9 -19.35 4.79 15.38
CA ASN A 9 -18.49 5.86 14.88
C ASN A 9 -17.39 5.28 13.97
N LEU A 10 -17.32 5.75 12.73
CA LEU A 10 -16.30 5.38 11.73
C LEU A 10 -15.09 6.31 11.77
N GLY A 11 -15.20 7.45 12.45
CA GLY A 11 -14.16 8.48 12.53
C GLY A 11 -14.67 9.85 12.11
N THR A 12 -13.75 10.82 12.11
CA THR A 12 -14.04 12.20 11.74
C THR A 12 -13.15 12.62 10.59
N ILE A 13 -13.74 13.24 9.58
CA ILE A 13 -13.02 13.87 8.48
C ILE A 13 -12.85 15.35 8.82
N VAL A 14 -11.63 15.86 8.68
CA VAL A 14 -11.29 17.27 8.75
C VAL A 14 -11.28 17.82 7.34
N TRP A 15 -12.21 18.71 7.04
CA TRP A 15 -12.24 19.39 5.74
C TRP A 15 -11.57 20.75 5.87
N ASP A 16 -10.36 20.87 5.32
CA ASP A 16 -9.63 22.14 5.24
C ASP A 16 -10.14 22.96 4.07
N LYS A 17 -10.82 24.06 4.37
CA LYS A 17 -11.36 25.01 3.37
C LYS A 17 -10.31 25.98 2.83
N ARG A 18 -9.09 25.98 3.40
CA ARG A 18 -8.00 26.93 3.06
C ARG A 18 -8.39 28.42 3.13
N ASN A 19 -9.51 28.72 3.76
CA ASN A 19 -10.05 30.08 3.90
C ASN A 19 -10.51 30.31 5.34
N PRO A 20 -9.68 30.87 6.22
CA PRO A 20 -10.08 31.24 7.56
C PRO A 20 -11.16 32.30 7.50
N LYS A 21 -12.31 32.04 8.11
CA LYS A 21 -13.44 32.99 8.16
C LYS A 21 -13.52 33.67 9.52
N GLY A 22 -13.83 34.95 9.50
CA GLY A 22 -14.25 35.75 10.64
C GLY A 22 -13.11 36.56 11.27
N ASP A 23 -13.51 37.64 11.96
CA ASP A 23 -12.64 38.48 12.80
C ASP A 23 -12.38 37.77 14.12
N ALA A 24 -11.55 36.72 14.07
CA ALA A 24 -11.18 35.99 15.29
C ALA A 24 -10.19 36.78 16.12
N SER A 25 -10.52 37.04 17.38
CA SER A 25 -9.58 37.61 18.36
C SER A 25 -8.46 36.62 18.76
N GLY A 26 -8.40 35.44 18.16
CA GLY A 26 -7.45 34.36 18.37
C GLY A 26 -7.18 33.58 17.09
N ILE A 27 -7.16 32.24 17.18
CA ILE A 27 -6.94 31.36 16.04
C ILE A 27 -8.21 31.29 15.16
N ALA A 28 -8.10 31.72 13.90
CA ALA A 28 -9.18 31.62 12.94
C ALA A 28 -9.37 30.17 12.45
N GLN A 29 -10.57 29.66 12.57
CA GLN A 29 -10.92 28.30 12.12
C GLN A 29 -11.11 28.28 10.62
N GLN A 30 -10.29 27.46 9.92
CA GLN A 30 -10.39 27.29 8.46
C GLN A 30 -10.87 25.90 8.03
N HIS A 31 -11.25 25.05 8.99
CA HIS A 31 -11.69 23.68 8.72
C HIS A 31 -13.09 23.40 9.28
N GLU A 32 -13.72 22.39 8.75
CA GLU A 32 -14.94 21.78 9.32
C GLU A 32 -14.67 20.32 9.69
N LEU A 33 -15.44 19.84 10.67
CA LEU A 33 -15.40 18.46 11.13
C LEU A 33 -16.65 17.74 10.63
N ILE A 34 -16.45 16.62 9.91
CA ILE A 34 -17.53 15.77 9.41
C ILE A 34 -17.45 14.43 10.14
N SER A 35 -18.31 14.22 11.13
CA SER A 35 -18.37 12.96 11.86
C SER A 35 -19.12 11.92 11.04
N CYS A 36 -18.46 10.77 10.81
CA CYS A 36 -18.99 9.68 10.01
C CYS A 36 -19.47 8.54 10.91
N TYR A 37 -20.72 8.13 10.72
CA TYR A 37 -21.33 7.00 11.44
C TYR A 37 -21.92 5.98 10.47
N CYS A 38 -21.94 4.72 10.87
CA CYS A 38 -22.72 3.69 10.20
C CYS A 38 -23.94 3.30 11.07
N LYS A 39 -24.91 2.62 10.48
CA LYS A 39 -26.07 2.11 11.21
C LYS A 39 -25.72 0.92 12.09
N ASN A 40 -24.80 0.06 11.64
CA ASN A 40 -24.31 -1.10 12.36
C ASN A 40 -22.88 -1.40 11.90
N ARG A 41 -21.90 -1.28 12.81
CA ARG A 41 -20.48 -1.41 12.51
C ARG A 41 -20.07 -2.85 12.09
N GLU A 42 -20.71 -3.86 12.67
CA GLU A 42 -20.39 -5.25 12.34
C GLU A 42 -20.87 -5.64 10.93
N ILE A 43 -22.02 -5.13 10.54
CA ILE A 43 -22.52 -5.29 9.16
C ILE A 43 -21.65 -4.46 8.21
N PHE A 44 -21.38 -3.19 8.55
CA PHE A 44 -20.54 -2.31 7.73
C PHE A 44 -19.18 -2.92 7.40
N LYS A 45 -18.47 -3.43 8.39
CA LYS A 45 -17.15 -4.08 8.19
C LYS A 45 -17.19 -5.27 7.23
N LYS A 46 -18.33 -5.97 7.15
CA LYS A 46 -18.49 -7.17 6.31
C LYS A 46 -18.98 -6.86 4.90
N THR A 47 -19.68 -5.75 4.71
CA THR A 47 -20.42 -5.46 3.47
C THR A 47 -19.93 -4.23 2.73
N VAL A 48 -19.17 -3.35 3.38
CA VAL A 48 -18.74 -2.07 2.79
C VAL A 48 -17.22 -1.97 2.80
N GLU A 49 -16.65 -1.74 1.63
CA GLU A 49 -15.28 -1.26 1.50
C GLU A 49 -15.27 0.27 1.44
N PHE A 50 -14.93 0.92 2.56
CA PHE A 50 -14.86 2.38 2.65
C PHE A 50 -13.51 2.85 2.13
N LYS A 51 -13.39 2.85 0.80
CA LYS A 51 -12.15 3.14 0.07
C LYS A 51 -12.40 4.18 -1.01
N ARG A 52 -11.35 4.88 -1.40
CA ARG A 52 -11.33 5.77 -2.56
C ARG A 52 -10.26 5.30 -3.56
N PRO A 53 -10.41 5.59 -4.86
CA PRO A 53 -9.33 5.37 -5.83
C PRO A 53 -8.07 6.16 -5.43
N LYS A 54 -6.90 5.58 -5.63
CA LYS A 54 -5.63 6.33 -5.59
C LYS A 54 -5.61 7.29 -6.77
N GLU A 55 -5.42 8.55 -6.49
CA GLU A 55 -5.57 9.64 -7.47
C GLU A 55 -4.63 9.49 -8.68
N ASN A 56 -3.40 9.03 -8.43
CA ASN A 56 -2.36 9.00 -9.45
C ASN A 56 -2.02 7.58 -9.95
N ALA A 57 -2.72 6.54 -9.51
CA ALA A 57 -2.40 5.16 -9.87
C ALA A 57 -2.46 4.91 -11.37
N GLU A 58 -3.48 5.44 -12.06
CA GLU A 58 -3.63 5.31 -13.50
C GLU A 58 -2.50 6.02 -14.26
N ALA A 59 -2.13 7.24 -13.83
CA ALA A 59 -1.01 7.98 -14.43
C ALA A 59 0.32 7.25 -14.25
N MET A 60 0.52 6.56 -13.13
CA MET A 60 1.71 5.74 -12.86
C MET A 60 1.77 4.53 -13.80
N LEU A 61 0.67 3.81 -13.98
CA LEU A 61 0.59 2.65 -14.88
C LEU A 61 0.83 3.09 -16.34
N LYS A 62 0.13 4.12 -16.83
CA LYS A 62 0.32 4.69 -18.16
C LYS A 62 1.76 5.16 -18.42
N LYS A 63 2.41 5.73 -17.37
CA LYS A 63 3.81 6.15 -17.52
C LYS A 63 4.75 4.97 -17.76
N VAL A 64 4.53 3.86 -17.07
CA VAL A 64 5.35 2.65 -17.26
C VAL A 64 5.09 2.05 -18.64
N GLU A 65 3.84 1.94 -19.10
CA GLU A 65 3.50 1.49 -20.45
C GLU A 65 4.19 2.35 -21.53
N GLN A 66 4.16 3.67 -21.38
CA GLN A 66 4.85 4.59 -22.27
C GLN A 66 6.37 4.35 -22.31
N LEU A 67 7.01 4.19 -21.14
CA LEU A 67 8.45 3.94 -21.05
C LEU A 67 8.84 2.61 -21.70
N ILE A 68 8.06 1.55 -21.48
CA ILE A 68 8.27 0.24 -22.10
C ILE A 68 8.11 0.33 -23.62
N SER A 69 7.04 0.97 -24.10
CA SER A 69 6.79 1.16 -25.53
C SER A 69 7.91 1.93 -26.23
N THR A 70 8.44 2.98 -25.59
CA THR A 70 9.54 3.78 -26.14
C THR A 70 10.85 3.02 -26.21
N ASN A 71 11.13 2.15 -25.24
CA ASN A 71 12.40 1.39 -25.14
C ASN A 71 12.32 -0.02 -25.75
N GLY A 72 11.13 -0.47 -26.14
CA GLY A 72 10.89 -1.78 -26.73
C GLY A 72 10.91 -2.96 -25.76
N GLN A 73 11.49 -2.79 -24.57
CA GLN A 73 11.59 -3.83 -23.53
C GLN A 73 11.79 -3.22 -22.14
N ILE A 74 11.56 -4.04 -21.11
CA ILE A 74 11.87 -3.67 -19.74
C ILE A 74 13.36 -3.87 -19.49
N ASN A 75 14.02 -2.80 -19.03
CA ASN A 75 15.44 -2.79 -18.71
C ASN A 75 15.72 -1.78 -17.59
N ASP A 76 16.94 -1.68 -17.15
CA ASP A 76 17.34 -0.78 -16.06
C ASP A 76 17.15 0.70 -16.42
N THR A 77 17.23 1.07 -17.69
CA THR A 77 16.94 2.42 -18.18
C THR A 77 15.46 2.77 -17.91
N VAL A 78 14.54 1.86 -18.24
CA VAL A 78 13.09 2.03 -17.98
C VAL A 78 12.83 2.15 -16.47
N ARG A 79 13.44 1.27 -15.66
CA ARG A 79 13.30 1.29 -14.20
C ARG A 79 13.83 2.60 -13.59
N ALA A 80 14.98 3.06 -14.04
CA ALA A 80 15.57 4.32 -13.59
C ALA A 80 14.72 5.53 -14.02
N ALA A 81 14.29 5.58 -15.28
CA ALA A 81 13.45 6.64 -15.81
C ALA A 81 12.12 6.77 -15.06
N TYR A 82 11.48 5.64 -14.71
CA TYR A 82 10.26 5.64 -13.90
C TYR A 82 10.49 6.19 -12.49
N LYS A 83 11.56 5.76 -11.81
CA LYS A 83 11.92 6.28 -10.49
C LYS A 83 12.17 7.79 -10.50
N GLU A 84 12.90 8.29 -11.49
CA GLU A 84 13.19 9.71 -11.64
C GLU A 84 11.92 10.53 -11.96
N TRP A 85 11.04 10.00 -12.80
CA TRP A 85 9.75 10.62 -13.07
C TRP A 85 8.90 10.71 -11.79
N LEU A 86 8.85 9.61 -11.00
CA LEU A 86 8.06 9.53 -9.77
C LEU A 86 8.55 10.52 -8.70
N LYS A 87 9.88 10.70 -8.56
CA LYS A 87 10.47 11.66 -7.62
C LYS A 87 10.02 13.10 -7.89
N LYS A 88 9.87 13.47 -9.17
CA LYS A 88 9.51 14.84 -9.62
C LYS A 88 8.02 15.14 -9.45
N LYS A 89 7.20 14.15 -9.12
CA LYS A 89 5.75 14.30 -8.95
C LYS A 89 5.38 14.62 -7.50
N ASP A 90 4.36 15.46 -7.35
CA ASP A 90 3.76 15.74 -6.04
C ASP A 90 2.70 14.67 -5.71
N PHE A 91 3.19 13.43 -5.57
CA PHE A 91 2.38 12.27 -5.19
C PHE A 91 2.54 11.98 -3.70
N SER A 92 1.52 11.37 -3.11
CA SER A 92 1.56 10.93 -1.71
C SER A 92 2.71 9.94 -1.46
N GLY A 93 3.17 9.85 -0.21
CA GLY A 93 4.19 8.88 0.19
C GLY A 93 3.77 7.43 -0.07
N GLY A 94 2.47 7.13 0.08
CA GLY A 94 1.90 5.82 -0.23
C GLY A 94 1.97 5.47 -1.72
N GLU A 95 1.74 6.45 -2.61
CA GLU A 95 1.88 6.27 -4.05
C GLU A 95 3.35 6.16 -4.47
N LYS A 96 4.23 7.01 -3.92
CA LYS A 96 5.68 6.96 -4.19
C LYS A 96 6.36 5.66 -3.73
N ALA A 97 5.73 4.89 -2.85
CA ALA A 97 6.23 3.57 -2.47
C ALA A 97 6.18 2.55 -3.64
N TYR A 98 5.29 2.74 -4.62
CA TYR A 98 5.20 1.92 -5.83
C TYR A 98 6.24 2.34 -6.89
N ASN A 99 7.52 2.25 -6.54
CA ASN A 99 8.64 2.75 -7.32
C ASN A 99 9.45 1.68 -8.05
N LEU A 100 8.97 0.46 -8.06
CA LEU A 100 9.63 -0.68 -8.68
C LEU A 100 8.81 -1.22 -9.85
N ILE A 101 9.51 -1.76 -10.87
CA ILE A 101 8.92 -2.47 -12.02
C ILE A 101 9.60 -3.83 -12.10
N ASP A 102 8.81 -4.90 -12.17
CA ASP A 102 9.35 -6.24 -12.38
C ASP A 102 9.56 -6.56 -13.88
N ASP A 103 10.07 -7.77 -14.16
CA ASP A 103 10.38 -8.20 -15.52
C ASP A 103 9.13 -8.45 -16.39
N GLU A 104 7.94 -8.49 -15.77
CA GLU A 104 6.65 -8.57 -16.45
C GLU A 104 6.03 -7.17 -16.70
N GLY A 105 6.73 -6.08 -16.33
CA GLY A 105 6.23 -4.71 -16.48
C GLY A 105 5.28 -4.26 -15.39
N ARG A 106 5.08 -5.06 -14.34
CA ARG A 106 4.14 -4.74 -13.27
C ARG A 106 4.78 -3.76 -12.27
N VAL A 107 4.05 -2.68 -11.98
CA VAL A 107 4.45 -1.72 -10.95
C VAL A 107 4.15 -2.27 -9.57
N TYR A 108 5.13 -2.21 -8.67
CA TYR A 108 4.95 -2.72 -7.32
C TYR A 108 5.72 -1.94 -6.26
N GLN A 109 5.29 -2.10 -5.00
CA GLN A 109 6.08 -1.77 -3.82
C GLN A 109 6.59 -3.05 -3.15
N SER A 110 7.80 -2.96 -2.59
CA SER A 110 8.40 -4.05 -1.81
C SER A 110 7.96 -3.94 -0.36
N VAL A 111 7.21 -4.94 0.15
CA VAL A 111 6.73 -4.97 1.54
C VAL A 111 7.29 -6.14 2.33
N SER A 112 7.47 -5.94 3.64
CA SER A 112 7.91 -7.00 4.53
C SER A 112 6.86 -8.11 4.63
N MET A 113 7.32 -9.36 4.63
CA MET A 113 6.50 -10.54 4.90
C MET A 113 6.64 -11.03 6.35
N ALA A 114 7.29 -10.28 7.22
CA ALA A 114 7.42 -10.65 8.63
C ALA A 114 6.09 -10.53 9.38
N TRP A 115 5.92 -11.39 10.37
CA TRP A 115 4.77 -11.38 11.28
C TRP A 115 4.69 -10.04 12.03
N PRO A 116 3.53 -9.34 12.01
CA PRO A 116 3.44 -7.97 12.52
C PRO A 116 3.30 -7.88 14.06
N ASN A 117 2.82 -8.94 14.70
CA ASN A 117 2.51 -8.92 16.14
C ASN A 117 3.77 -9.10 16.99
N LYS A 118 3.71 -8.62 18.25
CA LYS A 118 4.82 -8.79 19.22
C LYS A 118 5.07 -10.25 19.59
N LYS A 119 4.01 -11.05 19.72
CA LYS A 119 4.11 -12.51 19.93
C LYS A 119 4.52 -13.18 18.61
N LYS A 120 5.29 -14.29 18.70
CA LYS A 120 5.64 -15.10 17.54
C LYS A 120 4.40 -15.69 16.88
N ALA A 121 4.49 -15.90 15.58
CA ALA A 121 3.48 -16.60 14.81
C ALA A 121 3.40 -18.09 15.21
N PRO A 122 2.33 -18.82 14.86
CA PRO A 122 2.26 -20.27 14.97
C PRO A 122 3.43 -20.95 14.23
N GLU A 123 3.82 -22.16 14.68
CA GLU A 123 5.00 -22.87 14.18
C GLU A 123 4.99 -23.08 12.66
N GLU A 124 3.84 -23.34 12.08
CA GLU A 124 3.65 -23.50 10.62
C GLU A 124 4.04 -22.27 9.78
N TYR A 125 4.16 -21.09 10.40
CA TYR A 125 4.57 -19.84 9.74
C TYR A 125 6.10 -19.68 9.69
N PHE A 126 6.87 -20.68 10.11
CA PHE A 126 8.33 -20.64 10.08
C PHE A 126 8.95 -21.47 8.95
N THR A 127 8.16 -22.03 8.05
CA THR A 127 8.67 -22.81 6.93
C THR A 127 9.50 -21.90 6.00
N PRO A 128 10.81 -22.19 5.80
CA PRO A 128 11.67 -21.35 4.97
C PRO A 128 11.29 -21.46 3.49
N LEU A 129 11.43 -20.35 2.76
CA LEU A 129 11.41 -20.35 1.31
C LEU A 129 12.76 -20.83 0.77
N ILE A 130 12.76 -21.45 -0.40
CA ILE A 130 13.99 -21.83 -1.10
C ILE A 130 14.33 -20.72 -2.10
N HIS A 131 15.56 -20.24 -2.05
CA HIS A 131 16.05 -19.24 -2.99
C HIS A 131 16.14 -19.82 -4.41
N PRO A 132 15.58 -19.16 -5.44
CA PRO A 132 15.45 -19.76 -6.77
C PRO A 132 16.79 -20.01 -7.48
N VAL A 133 17.82 -19.25 -7.15
CA VAL A 133 19.16 -19.38 -7.77
C VAL A 133 20.07 -20.27 -6.96
N THR A 134 20.24 -20.00 -5.66
CA THR A 134 21.19 -20.75 -4.81
C THR A 134 20.65 -22.11 -4.35
N GLN A 135 19.33 -22.33 -4.45
CA GLN A 135 18.63 -23.53 -3.96
C GLN A 135 18.76 -23.75 -2.43
N ILE A 136 19.19 -22.73 -1.70
CA ILE A 136 19.36 -22.74 -0.24
C ILE A 136 18.12 -22.12 0.44
N LYS A 137 17.88 -22.52 1.67
CA LYS A 137 16.78 -21.96 2.50
C LYS A 137 17.06 -20.52 2.84
N CYS A 138 16.11 -19.63 2.50
CA CYS A 138 16.18 -18.23 2.86
C CYS A 138 15.97 -18.00 4.35
N VAL A 139 16.48 -16.88 4.84
CA VAL A 139 16.29 -16.41 6.22
C VAL A 139 14.80 -16.21 6.51
N VAL A 140 14.33 -16.88 7.56
CA VAL A 140 12.97 -16.72 8.08
C VAL A 140 12.97 -15.56 9.07
N PRO A 141 11.93 -14.67 9.06
CA PRO A 141 11.82 -13.63 10.07
C PRO A 141 11.80 -14.21 11.49
N GLU A 142 12.42 -13.55 12.45
CA GLU A 142 12.51 -13.98 13.85
C GLU A 142 11.16 -14.35 14.48
N ARG A 143 10.10 -13.64 14.08
CA ARG A 143 8.72 -13.84 14.57
C ARG A 143 7.85 -14.67 13.63
N GLY A 144 8.42 -15.22 12.55
CA GLY A 144 7.72 -15.98 11.52
C GLY A 144 7.21 -15.11 10.36
N TRP A 145 6.69 -15.74 9.33
CA TRP A 145 6.05 -15.08 8.20
C TRP A 145 4.68 -14.51 8.56
N ARG A 146 4.22 -13.53 7.80
CA ARG A 146 2.85 -12.97 7.94
C ARG A 146 1.77 -13.94 7.49
N ASN A 147 2.08 -14.80 6.54
CA ASN A 147 1.13 -15.69 5.87
C ASN A 147 1.51 -17.16 6.06
N PRO A 148 0.54 -18.08 6.12
CA PRO A 148 0.79 -19.51 6.18
C PRO A 148 1.40 -20.04 4.89
N VAL A 149 2.00 -21.22 4.94
CA VAL A 149 2.71 -21.88 3.82
C VAL A 149 1.87 -21.91 2.54
N ALA A 150 0.60 -22.28 2.62
CA ALA A 150 -0.28 -22.37 1.46
C ALA A 150 -0.41 -21.01 0.72
N THR A 151 -0.47 -19.92 1.46
CA THR A 151 -0.50 -18.55 0.88
C THR A 151 0.85 -18.18 0.30
N MET A 152 1.95 -18.53 0.97
CA MET A 152 3.31 -18.30 0.45
C MET A 152 3.55 -19.04 -0.87
N GLN A 153 3.03 -20.26 -1.02
CA GLN A 153 3.10 -21.02 -2.27
C GLN A 153 2.30 -20.36 -3.41
N LYS A 154 1.15 -19.76 -3.10
CA LYS A 154 0.40 -18.96 -4.09
C LYS A 154 1.21 -17.75 -4.56
N PHE A 155 1.89 -17.04 -3.64
CA PHE A 155 2.75 -15.91 -4.00
C PHE A 155 3.93 -16.33 -4.86
N LEU A 156 4.55 -17.48 -4.59
CA LEU A 156 5.63 -18.03 -5.42
C LEU A 156 5.14 -18.30 -6.85
N LYS A 157 4.02 -19.00 -7.00
CA LYS A 157 3.43 -19.34 -8.31
C LYS A 157 3.04 -18.08 -9.11
N ALA A 158 2.60 -17.02 -8.44
CA ALA A 158 2.22 -15.75 -9.06
C ALA A 158 3.40 -14.80 -9.29
N ASN A 159 4.64 -15.22 -9.03
CA ASN A 159 5.83 -14.38 -9.10
C ASN A 159 5.72 -13.10 -8.25
N LEU A 160 5.14 -13.22 -7.04
CA LEU A 160 4.91 -12.11 -6.12
C LEU A 160 5.92 -12.05 -4.97
N ILE A 161 6.97 -12.89 -4.99
CA ILE A 161 8.05 -12.84 -4.02
C ILE A 161 9.29 -12.23 -4.65
N LEU A 162 9.84 -11.23 -3.99
CA LEU A 162 11.09 -10.60 -4.32
C LEU A 162 12.19 -11.25 -3.47
N PHE A 163 13.07 -12.01 -4.11
CA PHE A 163 14.27 -12.56 -3.49
C PHE A 163 15.41 -11.54 -3.54
N GLY A 164 16.38 -11.68 -2.64
CA GLY A 164 17.62 -10.94 -2.68
C GLY A 164 18.59 -11.50 -3.73
N VAL A 165 19.86 -11.09 -3.64
CA VAL A 165 20.94 -11.64 -4.47
C VAL A 165 21.22 -13.10 -4.08
N ASP A 166 21.05 -13.40 -2.80
CA ASP A 166 21.23 -14.72 -2.20
C ASP A 166 20.19 -14.97 -1.08
N GLU A 167 20.28 -16.15 -0.45
CA GLU A 167 19.42 -16.61 0.63
C GLU A 167 19.58 -15.85 1.95
N SER A 168 20.69 -15.11 2.13
CA SER A 168 20.95 -14.33 3.35
C SER A 168 20.03 -13.11 3.45
N THR A 169 19.50 -12.66 2.32
CA THR A 169 18.53 -11.57 2.25
C THR A 169 17.12 -12.09 2.46
N GLN A 170 16.43 -11.57 3.48
CA GLN A 170 15.04 -11.95 3.76
C GLN A 170 14.12 -11.62 2.59
N PRO A 171 13.40 -12.61 2.02
CA PRO A 171 12.43 -12.38 0.96
C PRO A 171 11.35 -11.38 1.32
N ARG A 172 10.89 -10.62 0.33
CA ARG A 172 9.85 -9.59 0.47
C ARG A 172 8.72 -9.85 -0.51
N ARG A 173 7.55 -9.27 -0.27
CA ARG A 173 6.41 -9.39 -1.19
C ARG A 173 6.38 -8.23 -2.17
N LYS A 174 6.11 -8.52 -3.44
CA LYS A 174 5.69 -7.54 -4.43
C LYS A 174 4.20 -7.22 -4.19
N TYR A 175 3.89 -6.01 -3.82
CA TYR A 175 2.52 -5.51 -3.72
C TYR A 175 2.21 -4.73 -5.01
N LEU A 176 1.43 -5.33 -5.91
CA LEU A 176 1.19 -4.78 -7.25
C LEU A 176 0.25 -3.57 -7.18
N LEU A 177 0.55 -2.53 -7.95
CA LEU A 177 -0.27 -1.32 -8.00
C LEU A 177 -1.64 -1.58 -8.63
N ASN A 178 -1.69 -2.34 -9.73
CA ASN A 178 -2.93 -2.67 -10.43
C ASN A 178 -3.91 -3.51 -9.59
N GLU A 179 -3.44 -4.26 -8.59
CA GLU A 179 -4.26 -4.98 -7.63
C GLU A 179 -4.65 -4.13 -6.41
N ASN A 180 -4.03 -2.95 -6.26
CA ASN A 180 -4.17 -2.07 -5.10
C ASN A 180 -4.49 -0.64 -5.52
N LEU A 181 -5.44 -0.47 -6.45
CA LEU A 181 -5.86 0.82 -6.99
C LEU A 181 -6.63 1.69 -6.00
N TYR A 182 -7.08 1.10 -4.90
CA TYR A 182 -7.87 1.77 -3.88
C TYR A 182 -7.09 1.91 -2.58
N GLU A 183 -7.39 2.96 -1.84
CA GLU A 183 -6.85 3.24 -0.51
C GLU A 183 -7.98 3.59 0.46
N ASN A 184 -7.70 3.54 1.76
CA ASN A 184 -8.67 3.99 2.76
C ASN A 184 -8.96 5.48 2.58
N VAL A 185 -10.21 5.89 2.82
CA VAL A 185 -10.59 7.31 2.84
C VAL A 185 -9.76 8.04 3.89
N SER A 186 -9.13 9.15 3.48
CA SER A 186 -8.34 9.99 4.38
C SER A 186 -9.23 10.72 5.38
N SER A 187 -8.74 10.86 6.61
CA SER A 187 -9.37 11.74 7.61
C SER A 187 -9.12 13.22 7.33
N LEU A 188 -8.36 13.59 6.31
CA LEU A 188 -8.06 14.95 5.94
C LEU A 188 -8.35 15.16 4.46
N ILE A 189 -9.18 16.17 4.16
CA ILE A 189 -9.58 16.50 2.80
C ILE A 189 -9.19 17.95 2.52
N TYR A 190 -8.53 18.17 1.39
CA TYR A 190 -8.16 19.47 0.86
C TYR A 190 -8.90 19.66 -0.46
N TYR A 191 -9.91 20.52 -0.47
CA TYR A 191 -10.52 21.03 -1.70
C TYR A 191 -10.56 22.55 -1.59
N GLY A 192 -9.86 23.18 -2.47
CA GLY A 192 -9.90 24.61 -2.70
C GLY A 192 -9.75 24.87 -4.16
#